data_e990e3176f1cbd57e9224307fde0f1d5
#
_entry.id   e990e3176f1cbd57e9224307fde0f1d5
#
_cell.length_a   1.000
_cell.length_b   1.000
_cell.length_c   1.000
_cell.angle_alpha   90.00
_cell.angle_beta   90.00
_cell.angle_gamma   90.00
#
_symmetry.space_group_name_H-M   'P 1'
#
loop_
_entity.id
_entity.type
_entity.pdbx_description
1 polymer ?
#
loop_
_entity_poly.entity_id
_entity_poly.type
_entity_poly.pdbx_seq_one_letter_code
_entity_poly.pdbx_strand_id
1 'polypeptide(L)'
;KVNILTVLSGEQQTHNYYAEHGFMYGDHVLRETYAEIKDVEEEHVTMYESLIDPTESMWEKLLIHEFTEVCNYYTCVEDEVDERIKKTWELFLDIELGHLQIAADLFKKYEKRDPEEVIGSEIVIPCRFMSQKNYVKKVLETQVDKRLESEGKFTTINKLSNDWSSYKVQQKQNELGSPSETAVRLSFSSKGRDVAAGDRSLRENEFEILKKGLQKAYIAPNTVMPDELE
;
A
#
# COMPACT_ATOMS: atom_id res chain seq x y z
N LYS A 1 13.93 -8.56 -11.29
CA LYS A 1 13.59 -7.16 -10.99
C LYS A 1 12.11 -7.02 -10.65
N VAL A 2 11.17 -7.43 -11.51
CA VAL A 2 9.71 -7.31 -11.30
C VAL A 2 9.29 -7.71 -9.88
N ASN A 3 9.64 -8.92 -9.42
CA ASN A 3 9.26 -9.38 -8.08
C ASN A 3 9.78 -8.48 -6.95
N ILE A 4 10.99 -7.95 -7.11
CA ILE A 4 11.58 -7.03 -6.12
C ILE A 4 10.80 -5.72 -6.09
N LEU A 5 10.48 -5.14 -7.25
CA LEU A 5 9.70 -3.89 -7.33
C LEU A 5 8.28 -4.07 -6.80
N THR A 6 7.62 -5.20 -7.12
CA THR A 6 6.29 -5.52 -6.59
C THR A 6 6.30 -5.61 -5.06
N VAL A 7 7.27 -6.31 -4.48
CA VAL A 7 7.39 -6.43 -3.02
C VAL A 7 7.73 -5.07 -2.41
N LEU A 8 8.72 -4.35 -2.96
CA LEU A 8 9.10 -3.02 -2.47
C LEU A 8 7.93 -2.04 -2.47
N SER A 9 7.13 -2.02 -3.53
CA SER A 9 5.93 -1.17 -3.59
C SER A 9 4.91 -1.56 -2.53
N GLY A 10 4.72 -2.86 -2.28
CA GLY A 10 3.86 -3.36 -1.22
C GLY A 10 4.33 -2.93 0.16
N GLU A 11 5.62 -3.11 0.47
CA GLU A 11 6.22 -2.71 1.75
C GLU A 11 6.12 -1.20 1.98
N GLN A 12 6.34 -0.39 0.94
CA GLN A 12 6.18 1.06 1.06
C GLN A 12 4.73 1.49 1.28
N GLN A 13 3.76 0.82 0.67
CA GLN A 13 2.35 1.09 0.91
C GLN A 13 1.94 0.68 2.33
N THR A 14 2.40 -0.45 2.83
CA THR A 14 2.14 -0.90 4.20
C THR A 14 2.79 0.02 5.22
N HIS A 15 4.04 0.45 5.00
CA HIS A 15 4.68 1.47 5.82
C HIS A 15 3.82 2.74 5.92
N ASN A 16 3.38 3.29 4.79
CA ASN A 16 2.54 4.48 4.76
C ASN A 16 1.19 4.24 5.45
N TYR A 17 0.58 3.09 5.22
CA TYR A 17 -0.67 2.71 5.86
C TYR A 17 -0.53 2.72 7.40
N TYR A 18 0.46 2.05 7.95
CA TYR A 18 0.67 1.99 9.40
C TYR A 18 1.06 3.35 9.98
N ALA A 19 1.84 4.15 9.25
CA ALA A 19 2.21 5.50 9.67
C ALA A 19 0.99 6.44 9.76
N GLU A 20 0.10 6.38 8.76
CA GLU A 20 -1.04 7.30 8.68
C GLU A 20 -2.23 6.86 9.53
N HIS A 21 -2.53 5.56 9.57
CA HIS A 21 -3.72 5.04 10.25
C HIS A 21 -3.50 4.79 11.74
N GLY A 22 -2.27 4.59 12.18
CA GLY A 22 -1.97 4.36 13.60
C GLY A 22 -2.51 5.47 14.51
N PHE A 23 -2.42 6.71 14.07
CA PHE A 23 -2.91 7.87 14.81
C PHE A 23 -4.44 8.00 14.84
N MET A 24 -5.17 7.25 14.06
CA MET A 24 -6.64 7.27 14.05
C MET A 24 -7.24 6.51 15.24
N TYR A 25 -6.46 5.66 15.92
CA TYR A 25 -6.93 4.87 17.05
C TYR A 25 -6.80 5.64 18.35
N GLY A 26 -7.86 5.63 19.17
CA GLY A 26 -7.83 6.15 20.54
C GLY A 26 -7.14 5.21 21.54
N ASP A 27 -7.01 3.94 21.18
CA ASP A 27 -6.37 2.91 21.99
C ASP A 27 -4.84 2.97 21.90
N HIS A 28 -4.17 3.07 23.07
CA HIS A 28 -2.71 3.16 23.13
C HIS A 28 -2.02 1.91 22.58
N VAL A 29 -2.53 0.73 22.87
CA VAL A 29 -1.94 -0.54 22.45
C VAL A 29 -1.97 -0.64 20.91
N LEU A 30 -3.09 -0.25 20.30
CA LEU A 30 -3.20 -0.23 18.83
C LEU A 30 -2.24 0.77 18.22
N ARG A 31 -2.12 1.98 18.77
CA ARG A 31 -1.17 2.99 18.27
C ARG A 31 0.27 2.53 18.37
N GLU A 32 0.65 1.97 19.51
CA GLU A 32 1.99 1.42 19.72
C GLU A 32 2.28 0.26 18.75
N THR A 33 1.30 -0.63 18.56
CA THR A 33 1.41 -1.73 17.60
C THR A 33 1.61 -1.23 16.17
N TYR A 34 0.82 -0.24 15.74
CA TYR A 34 0.98 0.34 14.40
C TYR A 34 2.31 1.06 14.23
N ALA A 35 2.78 1.78 15.24
CA ALA A 35 4.09 2.42 15.21
C ALA A 35 5.23 1.39 15.11
N GLU A 36 5.15 0.28 15.84
CA GLU A 36 6.12 -0.81 15.77
C GLU A 36 6.12 -1.48 14.38
N ILE A 37 4.94 -1.77 13.83
CA ILE A 37 4.84 -2.36 12.48
C ILE A 37 5.40 -1.39 11.45
N LYS A 38 5.07 -0.10 11.54
CA LYS A 38 5.61 0.93 10.63
C LYS A 38 7.15 0.91 10.59
N ASP A 39 7.81 0.83 11.75
CA ASP A 39 9.27 0.78 11.82
C ASP A 39 9.84 -0.50 11.17
N VAL A 40 9.15 -1.63 11.32
CA VAL A 40 9.51 -2.89 10.65
C VAL A 40 9.36 -2.78 9.13
N GLU A 41 8.26 -2.18 8.66
CA GLU A 41 8.04 -1.98 7.22
C GLU A 41 9.08 -1.03 6.60
N GLU A 42 9.55 -0.03 7.35
CA GLU A 42 10.64 0.85 6.92
C GLU A 42 11.96 0.06 6.73
N GLU A 43 12.25 -0.88 7.61
CA GLU A 43 13.40 -1.80 7.44
C GLU A 43 13.23 -2.69 6.21
N HIS A 44 12.02 -3.21 5.95
CA HIS A 44 11.72 -3.98 4.75
C HIS A 44 11.91 -3.15 3.47
N VAL A 45 11.40 -1.93 3.42
CA VAL A 45 11.63 -1.00 2.29
C VAL A 45 13.13 -0.84 2.02
N THR A 46 13.92 -0.52 3.05
CA THR A 46 15.37 -0.36 2.92
C THR A 46 16.05 -1.64 2.43
N MET A 47 15.64 -2.79 2.95
CA MET A 47 16.20 -4.09 2.55
C MET A 47 15.92 -4.39 1.07
N TYR A 48 14.68 -4.24 0.60
CA TYR A 48 14.34 -4.50 -0.81
C TYR A 48 14.90 -3.44 -1.74
N GLU A 49 14.96 -2.17 -1.33
CA GLU A 49 15.57 -1.10 -2.10
C GLU A 49 17.07 -1.35 -2.34
N SER A 50 17.77 -1.95 -1.36
CA SER A 50 19.18 -2.32 -1.49
C SER A 50 19.47 -3.36 -2.59
N LEU A 51 18.44 -4.07 -3.06
CA LEU A 51 18.55 -5.06 -4.14
C LEU A 51 18.36 -4.43 -5.53
N ILE A 52 18.00 -3.15 -5.62
CA ILE A 52 17.86 -2.42 -6.88
C ILE A 52 19.23 -1.91 -7.31
N ASP A 53 19.50 -1.98 -8.62
CA ASP A 53 20.72 -1.45 -9.19
C ASP A 53 20.72 0.09 -9.14
N PRO A 54 21.60 0.73 -8.35
CA PRO A 54 21.62 2.19 -8.24
C PRO A 54 22.13 2.87 -9.51
N THR A 55 22.69 2.14 -10.46
CA THR A 55 23.25 2.68 -11.71
C THR A 55 22.23 2.76 -12.85
N GLU A 56 21.02 2.22 -12.64
CA GLU A 56 19.93 2.32 -13.61
C GLU A 56 19.60 3.78 -13.95
N SER A 57 19.48 4.05 -15.24
CA SER A 57 19.02 5.37 -15.69
C SER A 57 17.55 5.60 -15.33
N MET A 58 17.12 6.87 -15.39
CA MET A 58 15.70 7.21 -15.20
C MET A 58 14.80 6.49 -16.24
N TRP A 59 15.28 6.30 -17.45
CA TRP A 59 14.53 5.64 -18.51
C TRP A 59 14.46 4.12 -18.30
N GLU A 60 15.52 3.50 -17.79
CA GLU A 60 15.48 2.10 -17.36
C GLU A 60 14.50 1.90 -16.22
N LYS A 61 14.52 2.77 -15.22
CA LYS A 61 13.58 2.72 -14.08
C LYS A 61 12.13 2.86 -14.53
N LEU A 62 11.84 3.82 -15.42
CA LEU A 62 10.49 3.99 -15.96
C LEU A 62 10.05 2.73 -16.72
N LEU A 63 10.90 2.22 -17.63
CA LEU A 63 10.59 1.03 -18.41
C LEU A 63 10.29 -0.19 -17.54
N ILE A 64 11.12 -0.43 -16.51
CA ILE A 64 10.94 -1.55 -15.58
C ILE A 64 9.68 -1.34 -14.71
N HIS A 65 9.37 -0.10 -14.35
CA HIS A 65 8.15 0.23 -13.59
C HIS A 65 6.89 -0.16 -14.40
N GLU A 66 6.75 0.35 -15.61
CA GLU A 66 5.58 0.06 -16.45
C GLU A 66 5.47 -1.44 -16.78
N PHE A 67 6.59 -2.09 -17.03
CA PHE A 67 6.61 -3.55 -17.22
C PHE A 67 6.16 -4.31 -15.98
N THR A 68 6.51 -3.83 -14.79
CA THR A 68 6.08 -4.42 -13.52
C THR A 68 4.57 -4.28 -13.33
N GLU A 69 4.00 -3.10 -13.64
CA GLU A 69 2.55 -2.89 -13.59
C GLU A 69 1.80 -3.81 -14.56
N VAL A 70 2.29 -3.95 -15.81
CA VAL A 70 1.72 -4.91 -16.76
C VAL A 70 1.73 -6.34 -16.20
N CYS A 71 2.84 -6.78 -15.59
CA CYS A 71 2.92 -8.10 -14.97
C CYS A 71 1.93 -8.27 -13.81
N ASN A 72 1.77 -7.24 -12.99
CA ASN A 72 0.86 -7.25 -11.84
C ASN A 72 -0.60 -7.32 -12.30
N TYR A 73 -1.03 -6.46 -13.20
CA TYR A 73 -2.42 -6.50 -13.71
C TYR A 73 -2.71 -7.76 -14.53
N TYR A 74 -1.75 -8.27 -15.29
CA TYR A 74 -1.89 -9.56 -15.95
C TYR A 74 -2.12 -10.69 -14.94
N THR A 75 -1.40 -10.69 -13.82
CA THR A 75 -1.62 -11.64 -12.72
C THR A 75 -3.02 -11.50 -12.13
N CYS A 76 -3.50 -10.26 -11.92
CA CYS A 76 -4.86 -10.01 -11.44
C CYS A 76 -5.92 -10.54 -12.41
N VAL A 77 -5.75 -10.35 -13.71
CA VAL A 77 -6.66 -10.90 -14.74
C VAL A 77 -6.71 -12.41 -14.70
N GLU A 78 -5.56 -13.07 -14.54
CA GLU A 78 -5.49 -14.55 -14.53
C GLU A 78 -6.08 -15.17 -13.26
N ASP A 79 -5.94 -14.50 -12.10
CA ASP A 79 -6.38 -15.03 -10.81
C ASP A 79 -7.81 -14.61 -10.42
N GLU A 80 -8.38 -13.57 -11.06
CA GLU A 80 -9.72 -13.09 -10.72
C GLU A 80 -10.82 -14.05 -11.17
N VAL A 81 -11.72 -14.35 -10.25
CA VAL A 81 -12.84 -15.29 -10.49
C VAL A 81 -14.19 -14.57 -10.68
N ASP A 82 -14.31 -13.32 -10.27
CA ASP A 82 -15.52 -12.51 -10.52
C ASP A 82 -15.39 -11.83 -11.89
N GLU A 83 -16.25 -12.20 -12.84
CA GLU A 83 -16.21 -11.71 -14.21
C GLU A 83 -16.35 -10.17 -14.33
N ARG A 84 -17.02 -9.52 -13.37
CA ARG A 84 -17.17 -8.05 -13.39
C ARG A 84 -15.88 -7.37 -12.95
N ILE A 85 -15.25 -7.92 -11.91
CA ILE A 85 -13.96 -7.42 -11.40
C ILE A 85 -12.86 -7.72 -12.43
N LYS A 86 -12.88 -8.91 -13.03
CA LYS A 86 -11.95 -9.29 -14.09
C LYS A 86 -11.92 -8.27 -15.24
N LYS A 87 -13.09 -7.82 -15.70
CA LYS A 87 -13.17 -6.76 -16.73
C LYS A 87 -12.49 -5.45 -16.30
N THR A 88 -12.51 -5.14 -15.01
CA THR A 88 -11.80 -3.97 -14.49
C THR A 88 -10.28 -4.18 -14.57
N TRP A 89 -9.79 -5.35 -14.21
CA TRP A 89 -8.37 -5.69 -14.35
C TRP A 89 -7.92 -5.72 -15.81
N GLU A 90 -8.75 -6.25 -16.72
CA GLU A 90 -8.50 -6.22 -18.17
C GLU A 90 -8.37 -4.79 -18.69
N LEU A 91 -9.24 -3.88 -18.24
CA LEU A 91 -9.16 -2.46 -18.59
C LEU A 91 -7.85 -1.82 -18.07
N PHE A 92 -7.47 -2.10 -16.84
CA PHE A 92 -6.23 -1.56 -16.28
C PHE A 92 -5.00 -2.14 -17.00
N LEU A 93 -5.00 -3.43 -17.31
CA LEU A 93 -3.95 -4.05 -18.10
C LEU A 93 -3.80 -3.39 -19.49
N ASP A 94 -4.90 -3.09 -20.16
CA ASP A 94 -4.88 -2.41 -21.45
C ASP A 94 -4.28 -1.00 -21.37
N ILE A 95 -4.60 -0.26 -20.30
CA ILE A 95 -4.01 1.04 -20.00
C ILE A 95 -2.50 0.93 -19.78
N GLU A 96 -2.06 -0.02 -18.95
CA GLU A 96 -0.64 -0.21 -18.63
C GLU A 96 0.17 -0.73 -19.82
N LEU A 97 -0.41 -1.51 -20.71
CA LEU A 97 0.22 -1.86 -21.99
C LEU A 97 0.49 -0.61 -22.85
N GLY A 98 -0.42 0.36 -22.83
CA GLY A 98 -0.22 1.66 -23.45
C GLY A 98 0.92 2.46 -22.81
N HIS A 99 1.00 2.50 -21.48
CA HIS A 99 2.09 3.14 -20.75
C HIS A 99 3.42 2.47 -21.03
N LEU A 100 3.48 1.15 -21.02
CA LEU A 100 4.69 0.38 -21.36
C LEU A 100 5.18 0.69 -22.78
N GLN A 101 4.28 0.80 -23.75
CA GLN A 101 4.66 1.18 -25.11
C GLN A 101 5.30 2.58 -25.15
N ILE A 102 4.73 3.55 -24.44
CA ILE A 102 5.28 4.90 -24.33
C ILE A 102 6.66 4.88 -23.66
N ALA A 103 6.80 4.14 -22.56
CA ALA A 103 8.07 4.00 -21.84
C ALA A 103 9.15 3.35 -22.72
N ALA A 104 8.79 2.32 -23.49
CA ALA A 104 9.68 1.67 -24.44
C ALA A 104 10.15 2.62 -25.57
N ASP A 105 9.25 3.42 -26.10
CA ASP A 105 9.60 4.42 -27.13
C ASP A 105 10.50 5.53 -26.58
N LEU A 106 10.25 5.99 -25.36
CA LEU A 106 11.11 6.95 -24.66
C LEU A 106 12.49 6.35 -24.38
N PHE A 107 12.56 5.12 -23.92
CA PHE A 107 13.81 4.40 -23.69
C PHE A 107 14.62 4.29 -24.97
N LYS A 108 14.03 3.80 -26.07
CA LYS A 108 14.67 3.76 -27.40
C LYS A 108 15.18 5.12 -27.84
N LYS A 109 14.38 6.15 -27.63
CA LYS A 109 14.71 7.52 -28.03
C LYS A 109 15.90 8.10 -27.29
N TYR A 110 15.97 7.91 -25.96
CA TYR A 110 16.96 8.57 -25.13
C TYR A 110 18.18 7.69 -24.82
N GLU A 111 17.99 6.40 -24.55
CA GLU A 111 19.08 5.47 -24.28
C GLU A 111 19.73 4.90 -25.55
N LYS A 112 19.02 4.94 -26.71
CA LYS A 112 19.49 4.35 -27.98
C LYS A 112 19.74 2.83 -27.87
N ARG A 113 19.04 2.15 -26.97
CA ARG A 113 19.11 0.72 -26.70
C ARG A 113 17.73 0.07 -26.98
N ASP A 114 17.74 -1.26 -27.12
CA ASP A 114 16.50 -2.02 -27.24
C ASP A 114 15.88 -2.24 -25.84
N PRO A 115 14.59 -1.92 -25.61
CA PRO A 115 13.91 -2.23 -24.37
C PRO A 115 14.00 -3.71 -23.97
N GLU A 116 14.01 -4.65 -24.91
CA GLU A 116 14.13 -6.08 -24.63
C GLU A 116 15.44 -6.45 -23.93
N GLU A 117 16.48 -5.63 -24.04
CA GLU A 117 17.73 -5.84 -23.26
C GLU A 117 17.48 -5.70 -21.75
N VAL A 118 16.46 -4.96 -21.35
CA VAL A 118 16.15 -4.67 -19.95
C VAL A 118 15.02 -5.54 -19.42
N ILE A 119 13.91 -5.62 -20.16
CA ILE A 119 12.68 -6.30 -19.73
C ILE A 119 12.53 -7.72 -20.29
N GLY A 120 13.37 -8.11 -21.25
CA GLY A 120 13.21 -9.36 -21.98
C GLY A 120 12.13 -9.29 -23.05
N SER A 121 11.95 -10.38 -23.79
CA SER A 121 10.98 -10.51 -24.88
C SER A 121 9.67 -11.19 -24.48
N GLU A 122 9.56 -11.64 -23.24
CA GLU A 122 8.41 -12.39 -22.73
C GLU A 122 7.86 -11.78 -21.45
N ILE A 123 6.53 -11.77 -21.33
CA ILE A 123 5.87 -11.40 -20.07
C ILE A 123 6.17 -12.48 -19.02
N VAL A 124 6.52 -12.04 -17.81
CA VAL A 124 6.75 -12.92 -16.68
C VAL A 124 5.46 -13.71 -16.40
N ILE A 125 5.59 -15.03 -16.24
CA ILE A 125 4.47 -15.90 -15.90
C ILE A 125 3.84 -15.40 -14.59
N PRO A 126 2.51 -15.13 -14.55
CA PRO A 126 1.86 -14.62 -13.37
C PRO A 126 2.03 -15.54 -12.17
N CYS A 127 2.25 -14.96 -11.00
CA CYS A 127 2.22 -15.68 -9.74
C CYS A 127 0.79 -16.09 -9.42
N ARG A 128 0.49 -17.38 -9.43
CA ARG A 128 -0.83 -17.85 -9.04
C ARG A 128 -0.99 -17.80 -7.53
N PHE A 129 -2.16 -17.38 -7.09
CA PHE A 129 -2.50 -17.36 -5.67
C PHE A 129 -2.37 -18.77 -5.05
N MET A 130 -1.58 -18.84 -3.99
CA MET A 130 -1.52 -20.00 -3.10
C MET A 130 -1.82 -19.55 -1.67
N SER A 131 -2.85 -20.13 -1.06
CA SER A 131 -3.23 -19.78 0.30
C SER A 131 -2.09 -20.03 1.29
N GLN A 132 -1.65 -18.98 1.97
CA GLN A 132 -0.64 -19.03 3.03
C GLN A 132 -1.25 -19.20 4.43
N LYS A 133 -2.57 -19.40 4.53
CA LYS A 133 -3.32 -19.43 5.80
C LYS A 133 -2.70 -20.35 6.85
N ASN A 134 -2.31 -21.57 6.46
CA ASN A 134 -1.71 -22.52 7.40
C ASN A 134 -0.31 -22.10 7.85
N TYR A 135 0.46 -21.51 6.96
CA TYR A 135 1.78 -20.95 7.29
C TYR A 135 1.66 -19.78 8.27
N VAL A 136 0.80 -18.82 7.97
CA VAL A 136 0.54 -17.66 8.84
C VAL A 136 0.04 -18.12 10.21
N LYS A 137 -0.91 -19.08 10.26
CA LYS A 137 -1.38 -19.65 11.53
C LYS A 137 -0.22 -20.22 12.36
N LYS A 138 0.68 -20.97 11.74
CA LYS A 138 1.84 -21.55 12.43
C LYS A 138 2.79 -20.46 12.95
N VAL A 139 3.03 -19.40 12.17
CA VAL A 139 3.85 -18.26 12.61
C VAL A 139 3.22 -17.59 13.83
N LEU A 140 1.91 -17.30 13.79
CA LEU A 140 1.18 -16.72 14.92
C LEU A 140 1.23 -17.61 16.18
N GLU A 141 1.11 -18.92 16.03
CA GLU A 141 1.19 -19.86 17.15
C GLU A 141 2.58 -19.95 17.80
N THR A 142 3.65 -19.66 17.05
CA THR A 142 5.03 -19.93 17.50
C THR A 142 5.89 -18.69 17.69
N GLN A 143 5.52 -17.55 17.12
CA GLN A 143 6.38 -16.37 17.05
C GLN A 143 5.72 -15.05 17.42
N VAL A 144 4.40 -15.00 17.59
CA VAL A 144 3.64 -13.76 17.81
C VAL A 144 4.13 -12.94 19.00
N ASP A 145 4.66 -13.61 20.04
CA ASP A 145 5.17 -12.97 21.25
C ASP A 145 6.67 -12.67 21.22
N LYS A 146 7.33 -12.90 20.07
CA LYS A 146 8.78 -12.66 19.93
C LYS A 146 9.05 -11.32 19.28
N ARG A 147 10.10 -10.68 19.76
CA ARG A 147 10.61 -9.41 19.24
C ARG A 147 12.11 -9.50 19.05
N LEU A 148 12.64 -8.75 18.09
CA LEU A 148 14.06 -8.58 17.88
C LEU A 148 14.62 -7.68 18.99
N GLU A 149 15.43 -8.25 19.89
CA GLU A 149 16.07 -7.52 20.99
C GLU A 149 17.36 -6.83 20.55
N SER A 150 18.12 -7.51 19.68
CA SER A 150 19.37 -7.04 19.10
C SER A 150 19.66 -7.84 17.85
N GLU A 151 20.68 -7.47 17.09
CA GLU A 151 21.08 -8.17 15.88
C GLU A 151 21.16 -9.69 16.08
N GLY A 152 20.33 -10.43 15.35
CA GLY A 152 20.27 -11.90 15.42
C GLY A 152 19.68 -12.50 16.70
N LYS A 153 19.18 -11.71 17.64
CA LYS A 153 18.66 -12.22 18.91
C LYS A 153 17.19 -11.87 19.09
N PHE A 154 16.36 -12.89 19.19
CA PHE A 154 14.93 -12.77 19.49
C PHE A 154 14.65 -13.12 20.95
N THR A 155 13.75 -12.35 21.57
CA THR A 155 13.26 -12.59 22.93
C THR A 155 11.74 -12.48 22.97
N THR A 156 11.12 -12.92 24.07
CA THR A 156 9.68 -12.72 24.27
C THR A 156 9.38 -11.32 24.79
N ILE A 157 8.23 -10.76 24.44
CA ILE A 157 7.81 -9.40 24.82
C ILE A 157 8.01 -9.13 26.33
N ASN A 158 7.63 -10.07 27.18
CA ASN A 158 7.73 -9.93 28.64
C ASN A 158 9.17 -9.96 29.20
N LYS A 159 10.17 -10.20 28.35
CA LYS A 159 11.60 -10.19 28.68
C LYS A 159 12.37 -9.03 28.04
N LEU A 160 11.68 -8.20 27.26
CA LEU A 160 12.29 -7.02 26.66
C LEU A 160 12.73 -6.04 27.76
N SER A 161 13.86 -5.40 27.52
CA SER A 161 14.32 -4.29 28.38
C SER A 161 13.37 -3.10 28.25
N ASN A 162 13.16 -2.38 29.36
CA ASN A 162 12.45 -1.09 29.34
C ASN A 162 13.15 -0.03 28.47
N ASP A 163 14.43 -0.24 28.16
CA ASP A 163 15.24 0.60 27.27
C ASP A 163 15.22 0.15 25.80
N TRP A 164 14.38 -0.81 25.47
CA TRP A 164 14.26 -1.26 24.08
C TRP A 164 13.92 -0.09 23.15
N SER A 165 14.64 0.02 22.02
CA SER A 165 14.62 1.21 21.17
C SER A 165 13.24 1.55 20.64
N SER A 166 12.44 0.54 20.26
CA SER A 166 11.06 0.76 19.78
C SER A 166 10.15 1.39 20.85
N TYR A 167 10.33 1.07 22.13
CA TYR A 167 9.57 1.72 23.20
C TYR A 167 9.85 3.22 23.29
N LYS A 168 11.09 3.63 23.10
CA LYS A 168 11.46 5.06 23.10
C LYS A 168 10.83 5.81 21.91
N VAL A 169 10.83 5.18 20.75
CA VAL A 169 10.16 5.74 19.55
C VAL A 169 8.66 5.84 19.79
N GLN A 170 8.03 4.79 20.25
CA GLN A 170 6.59 4.75 20.55
C GLN A 170 6.20 5.81 21.59
N GLN A 171 6.95 5.92 22.69
CA GLN A 171 6.72 6.93 23.72
C GLN A 171 6.80 8.35 23.14
N LYS A 172 7.81 8.62 22.31
CA LYS A 172 7.96 9.91 21.66
C LYS A 172 6.81 10.22 20.67
N GLN A 173 6.38 9.24 19.89
CA GLN A 173 5.25 9.40 18.96
C GLN A 173 3.94 9.67 19.68
N ASN A 174 3.75 9.10 20.88
CA ASN A 174 2.54 9.20 21.67
C ASN A 174 2.60 10.30 22.76
N GLU A 175 3.69 11.03 22.90
CA GLU A 175 3.93 12.03 23.95
C GLU A 175 2.84 13.11 24.02
N LEU A 176 2.35 13.57 22.89
CA LEU A 176 1.29 14.59 22.79
C LEU A 176 -0.12 14.03 22.64
N GLY A 177 -0.29 12.72 22.75
CA GLY A 177 -1.51 12.01 22.41
C GLY A 177 -1.68 11.84 20.89
N SER A 178 -2.70 11.10 20.48
CA SER A 178 -2.94 10.95 19.04
C SER A 178 -3.56 12.20 18.42
N PRO A 179 -3.22 12.53 17.17
CA PRO A 179 -3.88 13.60 16.43
C PRO A 179 -5.39 13.41 16.34
N SER A 180 -5.88 12.18 16.21
CA SER A 180 -7.30 11.87 16.18
C SER A 180 -8.00 12.14 17.51
N GLU A 181 -7.40 11.79 18.65
CA GLU A 181 -7.93 12.15 19.98
C GLU A 181 -7.98 13.66 20.16
N THR A 182 -6.96 14.37 19.71
CA THR A 182 -6.92 15.83 19.75
C THR A 182 -8.00 16.44 18.86
N ALA A 183 -8.17 15.94 17.64
CA ALA A 183 -9.21 16.40 16.71
C ALA A 183 -10.63 16.13 17.28
N VAL A 184 -10.86 14.94 17.83
CA VAL A 184 -12.14 14.60 18.48
C VAL A 184 -12.40 15.54 19.65
N ARG A 185 -11.44 15.72 20.57
CA ARG A 185 -11.57 16.60 21.75
C ARG A 185 -11.86 18.05 21.35
N LEU A 186 -11.17 18.58 20.34
CA LEU A 186 -11.40 19.94 19.81
C LEU A 186 -12.78 20.04 19.16
N SER A 187 -13.23 19.01 18.45
CA SER A 187 -14.55 18.94 17.86
C SER A 187 -15.67 18.99 18.91
N PHE A 188 -15.54 18.27 20.02
CA PHE A 188 -16.45 18.32 21.15
C PHE A 188 -16.48 19.69 21.81
N SER A 189 -15.32 20.28 22.09
CA SER A 189 -15.23 21.58 22.74
C SER A 189 -15.82 22.70 21.93
N SER A 190 -15.77 22.64 20.60
CA SER A 190 -16.24 23.71 19.71
C SER A 190 -17.72 23.64 19.34
N LYS A 191 -18.37 22.48 19.41
CA LYS A 191 -19.72 22.30 18.83
C LYS A 191 -20.72 21.58 19.74
N GLY A 192 -20.35 21.07 20.90
CA GLY A 192 -21.24 20.37 21.80
C GLY A 192 -21.93 19.14 21.18
N ARG A 193 -21.37 18.55 20.13
CA ARG A 193 -21.91 17.37 19.46
C ARG A 193 -21.10 16.13 19.81
N ASP A 194 -21.80 15.05 20.06
CA ASP A 194 -21.20 13.75 20.26
C ASP A 194 -20.88 13.11 18.91
N VAL A 195 -19.67 13.35 18.40
CA VAL A 195 -19.19 12.78 17.13
C VAL A 195 -18.99 11.27 17.25
N ALA A 196 -18.74 10.77 18.47
CA ALA A 196 -18.58 9.33 18.72
C ALA A 196 -19.90 8.56 18.63
N ALA A 197 -21.04 9.21 18.86
CA ALA A 197 -22.37 8.60 18.73
C ALA A 197 -22.83 8.44 17.27
N GLY A 198 -22.06 8.94 16.31
CA GLY A 198 -22.28 8.74 14.88
C GLY A 198 -23.64 9.22 14.42
N ASP A 199 -23.82 10.52 14.30
CA ASP A 199 -24.99 11.05 13.62
C ASP A 199 -25.00 10.57 12.16
N ARG A 200 -25.80 9.52 11.90
CA ARG A 200 -25.96 8.93 10.57
C ARG A 200 -26.36 9.98 9.51
N SER A 201 -27.05 11.04 9.91
CA SER A 201 -27.49 12.10 9.01
C SER A 201 -26.32 12.91 8.44
N LEU A 202 -25.21 13.04 9.19
CA LEU A 202 -24.00 13.68 8.69
C LEU A 202 -23.25 12.79 7.69
N ARG A 203 -23.18 11.47 7.95
CA ARG A 203 -22.58 10.52 7.00
C ARG A 203 -23.35 10.40 5.70
N GLU A 204 -24.68 10.41 5.75
CA GLU A 204 -25.52 10.42 4.55
C GLU A 204 -25.36 11.71 3.76
N ASN A 205 -25.28 12.87 4.42
CA ASN A 205 -25.04 14.16 3.76
C ASN A 205 -23.62 14.27 3.16
N GLU A 206 -22.60 13.81 3.85
CA GLU A 206 -21.23 13.78 3.32
C GLU A 206 -21.11 12.81 2.15
N PHE A 207 -21.78 11.67 2.20
CA PHE A 207 -21.82 10.70 1.10
C PHE A 207 -22.53 11.25 -0.13
N GLU A 208 -23.62 12.01 0.06
CA GLU A 208 -24.33 12.71 -1.03
C GLU A 208 -23.50 13.87 -1.62
N ILE A 209 -22.75 14.60 -0.79
CA ILE A 209 -21.82 15.65 -1.24
C ILE A 209 -20.66 15.03 -2.03
N LEU A 210 -20.10 13.90 -1.57
CA LEU A 210 -19.08 13.14 -2.28
C LEU A 210 -19.60 12.56 -3.59
N LYS A 211 -20.80 11.98 -3.61
CA LYS A 211 -21.45 11.52 -4.85
C LYS A 211 -21.64 12.65 -5.85
N LYS A 212 -22.13 13.82 -5.41
CA LYS A 212 -22.30 14.99 -6.27
C LYS A 212 -20.96 15.56 -6.76
N GLY A 213 -19.91 15.49 -5.92
CA GLY A 213 -18.56 15.86 -6.28
C GLY A 213 -17.95 14.92 -7.31
N LEU A 214 -18.11 13.62 -7.13
CA LEU A 214 -17.66 12.59 -8.06
C LEU A 214 -18.43 12.65 -9.38
N GLN A 215 -19.76 12.84 -9.37
CA GLN A 215 -20.54 13.05 -10.58
C GLN A 215 -20.11 14.30 -11.35
N LYS A 216 -19.75 15.40 -10.67
CA LYS A 216 -19.22 16.60 -11.33
C LYS A 216 -17.80 16.41 -11.88
N ALA A 217 -16.97 15.60 -11.24
CA ALA A 217 -15.60 15.32 -11.69
C ALA A 217 -15.56 14.34 -12.87
N TYR A 218 -16.55 13.43 -12.97
CA TYR A 218 -16.64 12.41 -14.02
C TYR A 218 -17.46 12.79 -15.25
N ILE A 219 -18.13 13.92 -15.27
CA ILE A 219 -18.75 14.43 -16.50
C ILE A 219 -17.72 15.28 -17.24
N ALA A 220 -16.72 14.62 -17.85
CA ALA A 220 -16.03 15.18 -18.98
C ALA A 220 -17.04 15.26 -20.15
N PRO A 221 -17.08 16.35 -20.93
CA PRO A 221 -18.18 16.65 -21.84
C PRO A 221 -18.42 15.69 -23.01
N ASN A 222 -17.78 14.54 -23.11
CA ASN A 222 -17.89 13.62 -24.23
C ASN A 222 -17.78 12.12 -23.88
N THR A 223 -17.99 11.72 -22.65
CA THR A 223 -18.10 10.29 -22.32
C THR A 223 -19.55 9.88 -22.29
N VAL A 224 -19.99 9.22 -23.35
CA VAL A 224 -21.27 8.48 -23.38
C VAL A 224 -21.12 7.31 -22.40
N MET A 225 -21.85 7.36 -21.29
CA MET A 225 -21.98 6.23 -20.39
C MET A 225 -22.72 5.11 -21.11
N PRO A 226 -22.25 3.86 -21.05
CA PRO A 226 -23.06 2.73 -21.53
C PRO A 226 -24.30 2.59 -20.64
N ASP A 227 -25.48 2.55 -21.26
CA ASP A 227 -26.81 2.44 -20.61
C ASP A 227 -27.12 1.05 -20.00
N GLU A 228 -26.11 0.24 -19.67
CA GLU A 228 -26.29 -1.11 -19.15
C GLU A 228 -25.46 -1.36 -17.91
N LEU A 229 -25.93 -0.87 -16.78
CA LEU A 229 -25.64 -1.43 -15.45
C LEU A 229 -26.92 -1.37 -14.62
N GLU A 230 -27.91 -2.21 -14.99
CA GLU A 230 -28.94 -2.72 -14.10
C GLU A 230 -28.53 -4.09 -13.54
#